data_0b69d88be97d341e71c283921dc61e29
#
_entry.id   0b69d88be97d341e71c283921dc61e29
#
_cell.length_a   1.000
_cell.length_b   1.000
_cell.length_c   1.000
_cell.angle_alpha   90.00
_cell.angle_beta   90.00
_cell.angle_gamma   90.00
#
_symmetry.space_group_name_H-M   'P 1'
#
loop_
_entity.id
_entity.type
_entity.pdbx_description
1 polymer ?
#
loop_
_entity_poly.entity_id
_entity_poly.type
_entity_poly.pdbx_seq_one_letter_code
_entity_poly.pdbx_strand_id
1 'polypeptide(L)'
;MVPIGDLTRGTFLQSQSALLKSRISALSSELTTGRVSNPRAYMSGQTGQIHAITYQIAKLKAFDTTAREIGPLLETQQLAMASMETGIEPAIQAALGNDEDTFVTASRQAFESSISVLKTDHAGRKAFAWAQGLPDAAQVTTHLQTALAQSPHEAPEFVIATALTDC
;
A
#
# COMPACT_ATOMS: atom_id res chain seq x y z
N MET A 1 -42.16 -68.45 -16.19
CA MET A 1 -41.87 -67.26 -16.97
C MET A 1 -42.12 -66.05 -16.07
N VAL A 2 -41.11 -65.39 -15.56
CA VAL A 2 -41.32 -64.14 -14.82
C VAL A 2 -41.56 -63.03 -15.85
N PRO A 3 -42.76 -62.35 -15.80
CA PRO A 3 -43.05 -61.30 -16.79
C PRO A 3 -42.11 -60.18 -16.68
N ILE A 4 -41.49 -59.81 -17.79
CA ILE A 4 -40.50 -58.73 -17.93
C ILE A 4 -41.01 -57.41 -17.31
N GLY A 5 -42.32 -57.21 -17.24
CA GLY A 5 -42.95 -56.04 -16.58
C GLY A 5 -42.77 -55.96 -15.07
N ASP A 6 -42.57 -57.07 -14.36
CA ASP A 6 -42.38 -57.06 -12.91
C ASP A 6 -40.96 -56.69 -12.50
N LEU A 7 -39.95 -57.08 -13.32
CA LEU A 7 -38.57 -56.68 -13.09
C LEU A 7 -38.34 -55.17 -13.32
N THR A 8 -38.95 -54.63 -14.39
CA THR A 8 -38.91 -53.18 -14.65
C THR A 8 -39.62 -52.35 -13.56
N ARG A 9 -40.72 -52.85 -13.05
CA ARG A 9 -41.46 -52.21 -11.96
C ARG A 9 -40.69 -52.29 -10.63
N GLY A 10 -40.02 -53.41 -10.37
CA GLY A 10 -39.18 -53.62 -9.21
C GLY A 10 -37.95 -52.68 -9.23
N THR A 11 -37.25 -52.58 -10.34
CA THR A 11 -36.08 -51.67 -10.50
C THR A 11 -36.51 -50.20 -10.43
N PHE A 12 -37.68 -49.85 -10.99
CA PHE A 12 -38.19 -48.48 -10.87
C PHE A 12 -38.51 -48.09 -9.42
N LEU A 13 -39.21 -48.97 -8.68
CA LEU A 13 -39.52 -48.73 -7.27
C LEU A 13 -38.26 -48.67 -6.40
N GLN A 14 -37.28 -49.49 -6.70
CA GLN A 14 -36.00 -49.48 -6.01
C GLN A 14 -35.21 -48.18 -6.26
N SER A 15 -35.18 -47.68 -7.49
CA SER A 15 -34.57 -46.39 -7.84
C SER A 15 -35.28 -45.21 -7.17
N GLN A 16 -36.59 -45.20 -7.16
CA GLN A 16 -37.40 -44.17 -6.47
C GLN A 16 -37.18 -44.21 -4.94
N SER A 17 -37.11 -45.39 -4.35
CA SER A 17 -36.80 -45.55 -2.91
C SER A 17 -35.41 -45.06 -2.57
N ALA A 18 -34.40 -45.34 -3.40
CA ALA A 18 -33.04 -44.86 -3.23
C ALA A 18 -32.97 -43.33 -3.32
N LEU A 19 -33.68 -42.73 -4.27
CA LEU A 19 -33.74 -41.27 -4.46
C LEU A 19 -34.43 -40.58 -3.29
N LEU A 20 -35.53 -41.17 -2.76
CA LEU A 20 -36.22 -40.67 -1.56
C LEU A 20 -35.31 -40.74 -0.32
N LYS A 21 -34.61 -41.85 -0.10
CA LYS A 21 -33.63 -41.97 1.01
C LYS A 21 -32.54 -40.94 0.93
N SER A 22 -31.99 -40.71 -0.25
CA SER A 22 -30.97 -39.68 -0.47
C SER A 22 -31.50 -38.27 -0.16
N ARG A 23 -32.73 -37.94 -0.59
CA ARG A 23 -33.36 -36.65 -0.27
C ARG A 23 -33.63 -36.49 1.22
N ILE A 24 -34.13 -37.51 1.89
CA ILE A 24 -34.37 -37.46 3.34
C ILE A 24 -33.07 -37.28 4.09
N SER A 25 -31.99 -37.98 3.73
CA SER A 25 -30.69 -37.81 4.33
C SER A 25 -30.14 -36.40 4.14
N ALA A 26 -30.25 -35.85 2.93
CA ALA A 26 -29.83 -34.48 2.64
C ALA A 26 -30.60 -33.45 3.47
N LEU A 27 -31.94 -33.55 3.51
CA LEU A 27 -32.81 -32.66 4.29
C LEU A 27 -32.55 -32.77 5.80
N SER A 28 -32.33 -33.99 6.31
CA SER A 28 -31.97 -34.22 7.72
C SER A 28 -30.63 -33.56 8.09
N SER A 29 -29.66 -33.67 7.20
CA SER A 29 -28.35 -32.98 7.36
C SER A 29 -28.50 -31.45 7.32
N GLU A 30 -29.33 -30.94 6.39
CA GLU A 30 -29.60 -29.50 6.30
C GLU A 30 -30.28 -28.96 7.57
N LEU A 31 -31.26 -29.73 8.08
CA LEU A 31 -31.98 -29.37 9.31
C LEU A 31 -31.04 -29.36 10.54
N THR A 32 -30.13 -30.34 10.61
CA THR A 32 -29.19 -30.48 11.73
C THR A 32 -28.11 -29.43 11.68
N THR A 33 -27.57 -29.10 10.50
CA THR A 33 -26.45 -28.17 10.31
C THR A 33 -26.87 -26.73 10.06
N GLY A 34 -28.15 -26.50 9.73
CA GLY A 34 -28.64 -25.18 9.28
C GLY A 34 -28.05 -24.72 7.94
N ARG A 35 -27.42 -25.63 7.19
CA ARG A 35 -26.76 -25.34 5.91
C ARG A 35 -27.33 -26.18 4.79
N VAL A 36 -27.54 -25.55 3.64
CA VAL A 36 -28.05 -26.24 2.43
C VAL A 36 -26.96 -27.19 1.92
N SER A 37 -27.33 -28.48 1.70
CA SER A 37 -26.41 -29.53 1.24
C SER A 37 -25.87 -29.27 -0.16
N ASN A 38 -26.66 -28.65 -1.02
CA ASN A 38 -26.23 -28.27 -2.36
C ASN A 38 -26.53 -26.79 -2.66
N PRO A 39 -25.66 -25.84 -2.24
CA PRO A 39 -25.88 -24.43 -2.47
C PRO A 39 -26.01 -24.06 -3.95
N ARG A 40 -25.28 -24.78 -4.82
CA ARG A 40 -25.34 -24.57 -6.28
C ARG A 40 -26.71 -24.87 -6.87
N ALA A 41 -27.34 -25.99 -6.46
CA ALA A 41 -28.67 -26.35 -6.92
C ALA A 41 -29.74 -25.41 -6.36
N TYR A 42 -29.61 -25.02 -5.11
CA TYR A 42 -30.51 -24.07 -4.45
C TYR A 42 -30.47 -22.69 -5.09
N MET A 43 -29.29 -22.25 -5.50
CA MET A 43 -29.07 -20.94 -6.08
C MET A 43 -28.92 -20.96 -7.62
N SER A 44 -29.39 -21.99 -8.29
CA SER A 44 -29.21 -22.18 -9.74
C SER A 44 -29.68 -21.01 -10.62
N GLY A 45 -30.59 -20.16 -10.11
CA GLY A 45 -31.02 -18.91 -10.78
C GLY A 45 -30.22 -17.66 -10.38
N GLN A 46 -29.34 -17.75 -9.37
CA GLN A 46 -28.62 -16.57 -8.79
C GLN A 46 -27.10 -16.67 -8.90
N THR A 47 -26.58 -17.62 -9.67
CA THR A 47 -25.12 -17.82 -9.84
C THR A 47 -24.39 -16.56 -10.28
N GLY A 48 -24.99 -15.75 -11.16
CA GLY A 48 -24.43 -14.48 -11.57
C GLY A 48 -24.26 -13.46 -10.44
N GLN A 49 -25.26 -13.39 -9.54
CA GLN A 49 -25.18 -12.49 -8.38
C GLN A 49 -24.11 -12.96 -7.38
N ILE A 50 -23.98 -14.27 -7.16
CA ILE A 50 -22.95 -14.82 -6.27
C ILE A 50 -21.56 -14.52 -6.81
N HIS A 51 -21.32 -14.70 -8.11
CA HIS A 51 -20.06 -14.35 -8.74
C HIS A 51 -19.76 -12.85 -8.62
N ALA A 52 -20.76 -11.98 -8.83
CA ALA A 52 -20.61 -10.54 -8.67
C ALA A 52 -20.25 -10.16 -7.23
N ILE A 53 -20.93 -10.71 -6.23
CA ILE A 53 -20.62 -10.47 -4.81
C ILE A 53 -19.25 -11.01 -4.45
N THR A 54 -18.88 -12.21 -4.89
CA THR A 54 -17.55 -12.78 -4.63
C THR A 54 -16.45 -11.93 -5.23
N TYR A 55 -16.64 -11.41 -6.44
CA TYR A 55 -15.72 -10.48 -7.08
C TYR A 55 -15.58 -9.17 -6.28
N GLN A 56 -16.70 -8.59 -5.83
CA GLN A 56 -16.67 -7.38 -5.02
C GLN A 56 -15.95 -7.60 -3.68
N ILE A 57 -16.19 -8.73 -3.02
CA ILE A 57 -15.49 -9.10 -1.79
C ILE A 57 -13.98 -9.23 -2.04
N ALA A 58 -13.57 -9.88 -3.13
CA ALA A 58 -12.16 -10.01 -3.49
C ALA A 58 -11.52 -8.63 -3.75
N LYS A 59 -12.23 -7.75 -4.45
CA LYS A 59 -11.79 -6.37 -4.71
C LYS A 59 -11.64 -5.56 -3.42
N LEU A 60 -12.63 -5.65 -2.50
CA LEU A 60 -12.55 -4.97 -1.21
C LEU A 60 -11.40 -5.48 -0.35
N LYS A 61 -11.16 -6.79 -0.35
CA LYS A 61 -10.00 -7.37 0.34
C LYS A 61 -8.67 -6.88 -0.24
N ALA A 62 -8.56 -6.76 -1.56
CA ALA A 62 -7.38 -6.20 -2.19
C ALA A 62 -7.17 -4.74 -1.79
N PHE A 63 -8.22 -3.92 -1.76
CA PHE A 63 -8.13 -2.54 -1.26
C PHE A 63 -7.73 -2.46 0.21
N ASP A 64 -8.30 -3.31 1.08
CA ASP A 64 -7.93 -3.36 2.50
C ASP A 64 -6.44 -3.70 2.68
N THR A 65 -5.94 -4.69 1.92
CA THR A 65 -4.51 -5.05 1.92
C THR A 65 -3.64 -3.87 1.49
N THR A 66 -3.99 -3.22 0.37
CA THR A 66 -3.26 -2.06 -0.14
C THR A 66 -3.29 -0.89 0.86
N ALA A 67 -4.43 -0.63 1.49
CA ALA A 67 -4.56 0.42 2.50
C ALA A 67 -3.68 0.16 3.73
N ARG A 68 -3.59 -1.10 4.16
CA ARG A 68 -2.71 -1.51 5.26
C ARG A 68 -1.22 -1.41 4.92
N GLU A 69 -0.86 -1.57 3.66
CA GLU A 69 0.52 -1.37 3.18
C GLU A 69 0.88 0.10 3.05
N ILE A 70 -0.06 0.93 2.55
CA ILE A 70 0.17 2.36 2.32
C ILE A 70 0.11 3.16 3.63
N GLY A 71 -0.74 2.78 4.58
CA GLY A 71 -0.91 3.49 5.85
C GLY A 71 0.42 3.76 6.56
N PRO A 72 1.22 2.74 6.88
CA PRO A 72 2.52 2.91 7.53
C PRO A 72 3.54 3.71 6.69
N LEU A 73 3.47 3.63 5.35
CA LEU A 73 4.31 4.45 4.48
C LEU A 73 3.97 5.94 4.61
N LEU A 74 2.69 6.29 4.59
CA LEU A 74 2.23 7.67 4.79
C LEU A 74 2.60 8.19 6.18
N GLU A 75 2.47 7.36 7.21
CA GLU A 75 2.91 7.70 8.57
C GLU A 75 4.40 8.00 8.61
N THR A 76 5.23 7.17 7.97
CA THR A 76 6.67 7.42 7.84
C THR A 76 6.95 8.74 7.14
N GLN A 77 6.22 9.05 6.06
CA GLN A 77 6.35 10.32 5.34
C GLN A 77 5.95 11.52 6.20
N GLN A 78 4.86 11.41 6.97
CA GLN A 78 4.42 12.47 7.88
C GLN A 78 5.44 12.72 8.99
N LEU A 79 5.98 11.66 9.61
CA LEU A 79 7.05 11.78 10.62
C LEU A 79 8.32 12.41 10.04
N ALA A 80 8.67 12.04 8.81
CA ALA A 80 9.80 12.63 8.11
C ALA A 80 9.59 14.13 7.88
N MET A 81 8.43 14.56 7.42
CA MET A 81 8.10 15.98 7.22
C MET A 81 8.11 16.75 8.54
N ALA A 82 7.54 16.20 9.61
CA ALA A 82 7.56 16.82 10.94
C ALA A 82 9.01 16.95 11.49
N SER A 83 9.86 15.95 11.23
CA SER A 83 11.28 16.00 11.59
C SER A 83 12.04 17.09 10.82
N MET A 84 11.72 17.29 9.52
CA MET A 84 12.29 18.37 8.73
C MET A 84 11.85 19.74 9.27
N GLU A 85 10.57 19.92 9.58
CA GLU A 85 10.03 21.15 10.16
C GLU A 85 10.76 21.49 11.47
N THR A 86 10.89 20.51 12.37
CA THR A 86 11.62 20.69 13.64
C THR A 86 13.11 20.96 13.41
N GLY A 87 13.71 20.35 12.39
CA GLY A 87 15.12 20.52 12.06
C GLY A 87 15.48 21.90 11.51
N ILE A 88 14.53 22.61 10.90
CA ILE A 88 14.73 23.97 10.36
C ILE A 88 14.58 25.05 11.44
N GLU A 89 13.86 24.78 12.50
CA GLU A 89 13.56 25.75 13.55
C GLU A 89 14.81 26.46 14.15
N PRO A 90 15.95 25.75 14.44
CA PRO A 90 17.16 26.41 14.92
C PRO A 90 17.73 27.43 13.94
N ALA A 91 17.64 27.18 12.63
CA ALA A 91 18.10 28.10 11.61
C ALA A 91 17.23 29.37 11.56
N ILE A 92 15.90 29.20 11.70
CA ILE A 92 14.96 30.33 11.78
C ILE A 92 15.28 31.20 13.02
N GLN A 93 15.49 30.59 14.18
CA GLN A 93 15.80 31.32 15.40
C GLN A 93 17.16 32.06 15.31
N ALA A 94 18.16 31.44 14.72
CA ALA A 94 19.47 32.11 14.49
C ALA A 94 19.32 33.28 13.51
N ALA A 95 18.53 33.16 12.47
CA ALA A 95 18.25 34.26 11.53
C ALA A 95 17.57 35.45 12.22
N LEU A 96 16.63 35.17 13.12
CA LEU A 96 15.94 36.21 13.90
C LEU A 96 16.85 36.87 14.95
N GLY A 97 17.87 36.14 15.43
CA GLY A 97 18.86 36.63 16.41
C GLY A 97 19.99 37.45 15.82
N ASN A 98 20.06 37.63 14.50
CA ASN A 98 21.16 38.30 13.79
C ASN A 98 22.57 37.73 14.10
N ASP A 99 22.63 36.44 14.40
CA ASP A 99 23.90 35.72 14.62
C ASP A 99 24.28 34.95 13.34
N GLU A 100 25.15 35.54 12.52
CA GLU A 100 25.50 34.99 11.20
C GLU A 100 26.19 33.63 11.30
N ASP A 101 27.12 33.46 12.24
CA ASP A 101 27.84 32.18 12.40
C ASP A 101 26.93 31.04 12.84
N THR A 102 26.06 31.33 13.80
CA THR A 102 25.04 30.37 14.26
C THR A 102 24.03 30.05 13.16
N PHE A 103 23.60 31.06 12.39
CA PHE A 103 22.71 30.87 11.27
C PHE A 103 23.31 29.97 10.18
N VAL A 104 24.57 30.21 9.77
CA VAL A 104 25.24 29.38 8.76
C VAL A 104 25.37 27.94 9.22
N THR A 105 25.76 27.73 10.49
CA THR A 105 25.94 26.41 11.07
C THR A 105 24.60 25.68 11.18
N ALA A 106 23.57 26.34 11.70
CA ALA A 106 22.24 25.78 11.85
C ALA A 106 21.58 25.47 10.49
N SER A 107 21.76 26.35 9.49
CA SER A 107 21.26 26.15 8.14
C SER A 107 21.89 24.95 7.45
N ARG A 108 23.21 24.77 7.61
CA ARG A 108 23.90 23.57 7.11
C ARG A 108 23.38 22.32 7.75
N GLN A 109 23.22 22.29 9.08
CA GLN A 109 22.73 21.16 9.82
C GLN A 109 21.28 20.83 9.45
N ALA A 110 20.42 21.85 9.28
CA ALA A 110 19.05 21.69 8.82
C ALA A 110 18.99 21.08 7.42
N PHE A 111 19.85 21.51 6.49
CA PHE A 111 19.96 20.97 5.14
C PHE A 111 20.42 19.51 5.14
N GLU A 112 21.50 19.18 5.84
CA GLU A 112 22.01 17.81 5.95
C GLU A 112 20.97 16.86 6.57
N SER A 113 20.29 17.32 7.64
CA SER A 113 19.22 16.60 8.28
C SER A 113 18.04 16.36 7.32
N SER A 114 17.63 17.38 6.56
CA SER A 114 16.53 17.29 5.59
C SER A 114 16.81 16.26 4.49
N ILE A 115 18.02 16.27 3.92
CA ILE A 115 18.42 15.26 2.92
C ILE A 115 18.43 13.86 3.52
N SER A 116 18.96 13.71 4.74
CA SER A 116 18.96 12.42 5.44
C SER A 116 17.56 11.89 5.68
N VAL A 117 16.64 12.75 6.09
CA VAL A 117 15.23 12.42 6.32
C VAL A 117 14.54 12.03 5.02
N LEU A 118 14.78 12.73 3.92
CA LEU A 118 14.23 12.39 2.60
C LEU A 118 14.70 11.03 2.08
N LYS A 119 15.91 10.61 2.48
CA LYS A 119 16.47 9.30 2.14
C LYS A 119 15.99 8.16 3.05
N THR A 120 15.08 8.40 3.97
CA THR A 120 14.54 7.38 4.90
C THR A 120 13.92 6.21 4.15
N ASP A 121 14.23 5.00 4.63
CA ASP A 121 13.69 3.75 4.12
C ASP A 121 12.50 3.28 4.95
N HIS A 122 11.49 2.75 4.26
CA HIS A 122 10.37 2.04 4.87
C HIS A 122 10.22 0.66 4.25
N ALA A 123 10.41 -0.40 5.05
CA ALA A 123 10.31 -1.79 4.60
C ALA A 123 11.14 -2.11 3.33
N GLY A 124 12.37 -1.58 3.24
CA GLY A 124 13.29 -1.80 2.11
C GLY A 124 12.96 -0.97 0.86
N ARG A 125 12.05 -0.01 0.96
CA ARG A 125 11.73 0.96 -0.10
C ARG A 125 11.96 2.37 0.41
N LYS A 126 12.37 3.28 -0.47
CA LYS A 126 12.46 4.69 -0.11
C LYS A 126 11.07 5.24 0.22
N ALA A 127 10.95 5.91 1.36
CA ALA A 127 9.71 6.58 1.75
C ALA A 127 9.29 7.63 0.72
N PHE A 128 10.27 8.30 0.09
CA PHE A 128 10.07 9.25 -0.99
C PHE A 128 10.71 8.71 -2.28
N ALA A 129 9.89 8.27 -3.24
CA ALA A 129 10.37 7.64 -4.47
C ALA A 129 11.29 8.56 -5.30
N TRP A 130 11.00 9.86 -5.31
CA TRP A 130 11.79 10.88 -6.02
C TRP A 130 13.13 11.16 -5.34
N ALA A 131 13.29 10.83 -4.08
CA ALA A 131 14.54 11.06 -3.35
C ALA A 131 15.65 10.04 -3.66
N GLN A 132 15.38 9.03 -4.50
CA GLN A 132 16.38 8.02 -4.88
C GLN A 132 17.58 8.61 -5.65
N GLY A 133 17.34 9.68 -6.40
CA GLY A 133 18.37 10.36 -7.20
C GLY A 133 19.01 11.57 -6.51
N LEU A 134 18.61 11.89 -5.26
CA LEU A 134 19.20 13.03 -4.56
C LEU A 134 20.67 12.76 -4.22
N PRO A 135 21.58 13.71 -4.56
CA PRO A 135 22.96 13.63 -4.13
C PRO A 135 23.09 13.71 -2.61
N ASP A 136 24.21 13.33 -2.06
CA ASP A 136 24.47 13.50 -0.64
C ASP A 136 24.66 14.98 -0.28
N ALA A 137 24.18 15.38 0.91
CA ALA A 137 24.28 16.78 1.36
C ALA A 137 25.73 17.32 1.29
N ALA A 138 26.73 16.50 1.61
CA ALA A 138 28.12 16.83 1.50
C ALA A 138 28.57 17.10 0.06
N GLN A 139 28.05 16.33 -0.91
CA GLN A 139 28.33 16.54 -2.34
C GLN A 139 27.74 17.87 -2.82
N VAL A 140 26.47 18.13 -2.47
CA VAL A 140 25.82 19.41 -2.83
C VAL A 140 26.56 20.60 -2.22
N THR A 141 26.93 20.53 -0.94
CA THR A 141 27.66 21.59 -0.25
C THR A 141 29.02 21.83 -0.90
N THR A 142 29.75 20.77 -1.24
CA THR A 142 31.04 20.88 -1.91
C THR A 142 30.90 21.47 -3.31
N HIS A 143 29.89 21.06 -4.05
CA HIS A 143 29.61 21.58 -5.39
C HIS A 143 29.24 23.07 -5.34
N LEU A 144 28.41 23.49 -4.41
CA LEU A 144 28.06 24.90 -4.20
C LEU A 144 29.28 25.75 -3.81
N GLN A 145 30.13 25.28 -2.89
CA GLN A 145 31.34 25.95 -2.49
C GLN A 145 32.30 26.10 -3.67
N THR A 146 32.44 25.08 -4.50
CA THR A 146 33.29 25.11 -5.70
C THR A 146 32.75 26.11 -6.72
N ALA A 147 31.43 26.11 -6.97
CA ALA A 147 30.79 27.03 -7.90
C ALA A 147 30.96 28.49 -7.46
N LEU A 148 30.75 28.79 -6.18
CA LEU A 148 30.95 30.13 -5.60
C LEU A 148 32.42 30.59 -5.69
N ALA A 149 33.38 29.67 -5.48
CA ALA A 149 34.78 29.98 -5.59
C ALA A 149 35.24 30.25 -7.04
N GLN A 150 34.57 29.60 -8.02
CA GLN A 150 34.85 29.79 -9.44
C GLN A 150 34.23 31.06 -10.03
N SER A 151 33.18 31.60 -9.44
CA SER A 151 32.43 32.76 -9.91
C SER A 151 32.42 33.91 -8.86
N PRO A 152 33.54 34.41 -8.37
CA PRO A 152 33.59 35.38 -7.26
C PRO A 152 33.02 36.76 -7.60
N HIS A 153 32.75 37.03 -8.88
CA HIS A 153 32.23 38.32 -9.36
C HIS A 153 30.72 38.28 -9.74
N GLU A 154 30.11 37.09 -9.70
CA GLU A 154 28.70 36.96 -9.96
C GLU A 154 27.87 37.07 -8.67
N ALA A 155 26.63 37.51 -8.78
CA ALA A 155 25.75 37.53 -7.63
C ALA A 155 25.52 36.09 -7.10
N PRO A 156 25.74 35.85 -5.79
CA PRO A 156 25.74 34.51 -5.22
C PRO A 156 24.43 33.77 -5.44
N GLU A 157 23.30 34.47 -5.48
CA GLU A 157 22.01 33.87 -5.77
C GLU A 157 21.93 33.27 -7.17
N PHE A 158 22.59 33.89 -8.17
CA PHE A 158 22.60 33.36 -9.54
C PHE A 158 23.52 32.15 -9.66
N VAL A 159 24.68 32.18 -9.02
CA VAL A 159 25.61 31.03 -8.99
C VAL A 159 24.97 29.82 -8.30
N ILE A 160 24.26 30.02 -7.18
CA ILE A 160 23.60 28.98 -6.46
C ILE A 160 22.48 28.38 -7.31
N ALA A 161 21.64 29.21 -7.96
CA ALA A 161 20.58 28.74 -8.82
C ALA A 161 21.08 27.88 -9.99
N THR A 162 22.17 28.29 -10.63
CA THR A 162 22.79 27.55 -11.73
C THR A 162 23.42 26.25 -11.24
N ALA A 163 24.15 26.26 -10.15
CA ALA A 163 24.78 25.07 -9.59
C ALA A 163 23.79 24.02 -9.11
N LEU A 164 22.61 24.43 -8.62
CA LEU A 164 21.54 23.50 -8.23
C LEU A 164 20.81 22.86 -9.43
N THR A 165 20.84 23.49 -10.61
CA THR A 165 20.29 22.88 -11.83
C THR A 165 21.21 21.87 -12.47
N ASP A 166 22.50 21.91 -12.17
CA ASP A 166 23.54 21.04 -12.71
C ASP A 166 23.88 19.84 -11.80
N CYS A 167 23.23 19.75 -10.62
CA CYS A 167 23.30 18.62 -9.71
C CYS A 167 22.23 17.55 -10.00
#